data_37c607460c139fbe2345672a65c7fa8a
#
_entry.id   37c607460c139fbe2345672a65c7fa8a
#
_cell.length_a   1.000
_cell.length_b   1.000
_cell.length_c   1.000
_cell.angle_alpha   90.00
_cell.angle_beta   90.00
_cell.angle_gamma   90.00
#
_symmetry.space_group_name_H-M   'P 1'
#
loop_
_entity.id
_entity.type
_entity.pdbx_description
1 polymer ?
#
loop_
_entity_poly.entity_id
_entity_poly.type
_entity_poly.pdbx_seq_one_letter_code
_entity_poly.pdbx_strand_id
1 'polypeptide(L)'
;MEPMLKVTDLAVSYGHVEALRGINVEVHKGQIVSIIGANGAGKTTMLRTISGLVKPKTGTVEFEGEPLPRKPSKIVGAGVVHVPEGRKCFSGLSIRDNLLVGGYLFKGADLEKDLQEQYKRFPI
;
A
#
# COMPACT_ATOMS: atom_id res chain seq x y z
N MET A 1 2.95 -20.11 11.76
CA MET A 1 3.05 -18.65 11.92
C MET A 1 2.11 -17.97 10.91
N GLU A 2 1.23 -17.11 11.41
CA GLU A 2 0.28 -16.44 10.51
C GLU A 2 0.96 -15.36 9.67
N PRO A 3 0.61 -15.25 8.40
CA PRO A 3 1.14 -14.17 7.57
C PRO A 3 0.64 -12.80 8.05
N MET A 4 1.49 -11.79 7.91
CA MET A 4 1.11 -10.42 8.20
C MET A 4 0.13 -9.89 7.15
N LEU A 5 0.41 -10.16 5.87
CA LEU A 5 -0.49 -9.85 4.76
C LEU A 5 -0.83 -11.14 4.03
N LYS A 6 -2.11 -11.36 3.79
CA LYS A 6 -2.58 -12.54 3.07
C LYS A 6 -3.59 -12.17 2.01
N VAL A 7 -3.26 -12.49 0.78
CA VAL A 7 -4.15 -12.32 -0.38
C VAL A 7 -4.59 -13.70 -0.83
N THR A 8 -5.89 -13.93 -0.87
CA THR A 8 -6.46 -15.24 -1.19
C THR A 8 -7.40 -15.15 -2.38
N ASP A 9 -7.09 -15.91 -3.42
CA ASP A 9 -7.92 -16.04 -4.64
C ASP A 9 -8.40 -14.71 -5.21
N LEU A 10 -7.50 -13.73 -5.23
CA LEU A 10 -7.83 -12.38 -5.66
C LEU A 10 -8.04 -12.35 -7.17
N ALA A 11 -9.22 -11.93 -7.58
CA ALA A 11 -9.57 -11.75 -8.98
C ALA A 11 -10.08 -10.33 -9.22
N VAL A 12 -9.57 -9.69 -10.26
CA VAL A 12 -9.93 -8.32 -10.62
C VAL A 12 -10.17 -8.24 -12.12
N SER A 13 -11.25 -7.58 -12.50
CA SER A 13 -11.57 -7.35 -13.91
C SER A 13 -11.82 -5.88 -14.18
N TYR A 14 -11.37 -5.43 -15.34
CA TYR A 14 -11.69 -4.11 -15.88
C TYR A 14 -12.61 -4.33 -17.08
N GLY A 15 -13.94 -4.19 -16.87
CA GLY A 15 -14.91 -4.53 -17.89
C GLY A 15 -14.84 -6.01 -18.25
N HIS A 16 -14.45 -6.32 -19.49
CA HIS A 16 -14.30 -7.70 -19.94
C HIS A 16 -12.88 -8.25 -19.83
N VAL A 17 -11.93 -7.43 -19.34
CA VAL A 17 -10.54 -7.85 -19.21
C VAL A 17 -10.26 -8.30 -17.78
N GLU A 18 -9.86 -9.57 -17.62
CA GLU A 18 -9.42 -10.09 -16.34
C GLU A 18 -7.97 -9.72 -16.09
N ALA A 19 -7.73 -8.78 -15.17
CA ALA A 19 -6.39 -8.35 -14.81
C ALA A 19 -5.73 -9.33 -13.84
N LEU A 20 -6.49 -9.90 -12.91
CA LEU A 20 -6.03 -10.92 -11.97
C LEU A 20 -7.00 -12.10 -11.95
N ARG A 21 -6.45 -13.32 -11.86
CA ARG A 21 -7.22 -14.56 -11.92
C ARG A 21 -6.87 -15.48 -10.76
N GLY A 22 -7.38 -15.16 -9.56
CA GLY A 22 -7.17 -16.01 -8.41
C GLY A 22 -5.75 -16.02 -7.89
N ILE A 23 -5.22 -14.84 -7.62
CA ILE A 23 -3.85 -14.68 -7.12
C ILE A 23 -3.80 -14.92 -5.62
N ASN A 24 -2.76 -15.65 -5.18
CA ASN A 24 -2.50 -15.90 -3.76
C ASN A 24 -1.11 -15.41 -3.40
N VAL A 25 -1.02 -14.60 -2.36
CA VAL A 25 0.25 -14.06 -1.87
C VAL A 25 0.22 -14.02 -0.36
N GLU A 26 1.32 -14.38 0.27
CA GLU A 26 1.51 -14.26 1.71
C GLU A 26 2.80 -13.53 2.01
N VAL A 27 2.75 -12.59 2.93
CA VAL A 27 3.94 -11.88 3.43
C VAL A 27 3.96 -12.01 4.95
N HIS A 28 5.00 -12.62 5.48
CA HIS A 28 5.18 -12.77 6.92
C HIS A 28 5.98 -11.61 7.48
N LYS A 29 5.86 -11.39 8.78
CA LYS A 29 6.58 -10.32 9.46
C LYS A 29 8.09 -10.43 9.21
N GLY A 30 8.71 -9.31 8.84
CA GLY A 30 10.14 -9.26 8.58
C GLY A 30 10.57 -9.74 7.21
N GLN A 31 9.64 -10.13 6.35
CA GLN A 31 9.94 -10.57 4.99
C GLN A 31 9.83 -9.45 3.97
N ILE A 32 10.62 -9.58 2.92
CA ILE A 32 10.47 -8.77 1.70
C ILE A 32 10.06 -9.75 0.60
N VAL A 33 8.92 -9.49 -0.02
CA VAL A 33 8.39 -10.32 -1.10
C VAL A 33 8.41 -9.51 -2.39
N SER A 34 9.01 -10.07 -3.43
CA SER A 34 9.07 -9.43 -4.75
C SER A 34 8.08 -10.09 -5.70
N ILE A 35 7.41 -9.26 -6.49
CA ILE A 35 6.49 -9.74 -7.52
C ILE A 35 7.15 -9.48 -8.87
N ILE A 36 7.37 -10.55 -9.60
CA ILE A 36 8.06 -10.50 -10.89
C ILE A 36 7.08 -10.85 -12.00
N GLY A 37 7.12 -10.09 -13.08
CA GLY A 37 6.28 -10.32 -14.24
C GLY A 37 6.47 -9.23 -15.28
N ALA A 38 6.04 -9.52 -16.49
CA ALA A 38 6.06 -8.53 -17.56
C ALA A 38 5.03 -7.43 -17.31
N ASN A 39 5.19 -6.29 -17.97
CA ASN A 39 4.20 -5.22 -17.93
C ASN A 39 2.86 -5.77 -18.42
N GLY A 40 1.80 -5.47 -17.70
CA GLY A 40 0.47 -5.98 -18.02
C GLY A 40 0.14 -7.31 -17.36
N ALA A 41 1.04 -7.87 -16.55
CA ALA A 41 0.80 -9.14 -15.85
C ALA A 41 0.01 -8.99 -14.55
N GLY A 42 -0.51 -7.80 -14.26
CA GLY A 42 -1.36 -7.57 -13.09
C GLY A 42 -0.66 -7.09 -11.84
N LYS A 43 0.65 -6.84 -11.87
CA LYS A 43 1.40 -6.37 -10.71
C LYS A 43 0.82 -5.08 -10.11
N THR A 44 0.64 -4.08 -10.95
CA THR A 44 0.08 -2.79 -10.54
C THR A 44 -1.35 -2.94 -10.04
N THR A 45 -2.14 -3.75 -10.72
CA THR A 45 -3.53 -4.02 -10.32
C THR A 45 -3.61 -4.64 -8.94
N MET A 46 -2.73 -5.59 -8.62
CA MET A 46 -2.70 -6.21 -7.31
C MET A 46 -2.40 -5.20 -6.21
N LEU A 47 -1.40 -4.34 -6.44
CA LEU A 47 -1.03 -3.30 -5.47
C LEU A 47 -2.15 -2.29 -5.29
N ARG A 48 -2.81 -1.89 -6.36
CA ARG A 48 -3.96 -0.97 -6.29
C ARG A 48 -5.14 -1.59 -5.56
N THR A 49 -5.34 -2.88 -5.71
CA THR A 49 -6.42 -3.59 -5.03
C THR A 49 -6.13 -3.67 -3.53
N ILE A 50 -4.90 -3.98 -3.14
CA ILE A 50 -4.50 -4.02 -1.73
C ILE A 50 -4.65 -2.64 -1.09
N SER A 51 -4.31 -1.58 -1.81
CA SER A 51 -4.40 -0.21 -1.29
C SER A 51 -5.80 0.40 -1.38
N GLY A 52 -6.78 -0.34 -1.89
CA GLY A 52 -8.17 0.10 -1.93
C GLY A 52 -8.56 0.97 -3.11
N LEU A 53 -7.65 1.18 -4.07
CA LEU A 53 -7.93 1.99 -5.26
C LEU A 53 -8.76 1.24 -6.30
N VAL A 54 -8.73 -0.08 -6.25
CA VAL A 54 -9.48 -0.95 -7.16
C VAL A 54 -10.25 -1.97 -6.33
N LYS A 55 -11.51 -2.20 -6.68
CA LYS A 55 -12.35 -3.16 -5.99
C LYS A 55 -12.16 -4.56 -6.60
N PRO A 56 -11.87 -5.60 -5.80
CA PRO A 56 -11.77 -6.95 -6.34
C PRO A 56 -13.14 -7.50 -6.75
N LYS A 57 -13.13 -8.34 -7.77
CA LYS A 57 -14.32 -9.08 -8.18
C LYS A 57 -14.61 -10.22 -7.20
N THR A 58 -13.56 -10.97 -6.84
CA THR A 58 -13.61 -12.03 -5.83
C THR A 58 -12.30 -12.08 -5.09
N GLY A 59 -12.27 -12.80 -3.98
CA GLY A 59 -11.09 -12.98 -3.18
C GLY A 59 -11.05 -12.05 -1.98
N THR A 60 -10.05 -12.26 -1.14
CA THR A 60 -9.90 -11.52 0.11
C THR A 60 -8.48 -11.03 0.31
N VAL A 61 -8.35 -9.91 1.03
CA VAL A 61 -7.07 -9.39 1.50
C VAL A 61 -7.17 -9.22 3.01
N GLU A 62 -6.28 -9.87 3.74
CA GLU A 62 -6.24 -9.80 5.19
C GLU A 62 -4.90 -9.24 5.65
N PHE A 63 -4.94 -8.44 6.71
CA PHE A 63 -3.75 -7.89 7.33
C PHE A 63 -3.82 -8.16 8.84
N GLU A 64 -2.77 -8.81 9.36
CA GLU A 64 -2.71 -9.24 10.77
C GLU A 64 -3.93 -10.07 11.20
N GLY A 65 -4.40 -10.94 10.31
CA GLY A 65 -5.51 -11.83 10.58
C GLY A 65 -6.89 -11.22 10.42
N GLU A 66 -6.98 -9.93 10.09
CA GLU A 66 -8.26 -9.23 9.93
C GLU A 66 -8.46 -8.79 8.49
N PRO A 67 -9.69 -8.83 7.96
CA PRO A 67 -9.95 -8.31 6.63
C PRO A 67 -9.57 -6.83 6.53
N LEU A 68 -8.87 -6.45 5.47
CA LEU A 68 -8.55 -5.05 5.24
C LEU A 68 -9.83 -4.26 4.93
N PRO A 69 -9.97 -3.04 5.47
CA PRO A 69 -11.04 -2.14 5.06
C PRO A 69 -10.93 -1.87 3.57
N ARG A 70 -11.99 -1.44 2.94
CA ARG A 70 -11.98 -1.12 1.50
C ARG A 70 -11.63 0.33 1.24
N LYS A 71 -11.81 1.20 2.21
CA LYS A 71 -11.54 2.63 2.07
C LYS A 71 -10.04 2.89 2.18
N PRO A 72 -9.40 3.53 1.18
CA PRO A 72 -7.95 3.73 1.20
C PRO A 72 -7.42 4.40 2.47
N SER A 73 -8.10 5.41 3.00
CA SER A 73 -7.66 6.08 4.22
C SER A 73 -7.65 5.15 5.43
N LYS A 74 -8.58 4.19 5.49
CA LYS A 74 -8.63 3.22 6.59
C LYS A 74 -7.57 2.14 6.44
N ILE A 75 -7.21 1.80 5.22
CA ILE A 75 -6.13 0.85 4.96
C ILE A 75 -4.80 1.42 5.44
N VAL A 76 -4.54 2.69 5.16
CA VAL A 76 -3.35 3.39 5.66
C VAL A 76 -3.36 3.43 7.19
N GLY A 77 -4.52 3.70 7.78
CA GLY A 77 -4.68 3.68 9.24
C GLY A 77 -4.41 2.32 9.86
N ALA A 78 -4.65 1.23 9.13
CA ALA A 78 -4.35 -0.12 9.59
C ALA A 78 -2.86 -0.47 9.50
N GLY A 79 -2.08 0.29 8.74
CA GLY A 79 -0.63 0.09 8.64
C GLY A 79 -0.13 -0.35 7.27
N VAL A 80 -0.96 -0.31 6.24
CA VAL A 80 -0.58 -0.70 4.88
C VAL A 80 -0.46 0.54 4.01
N VAL A 81 0.72 0.76 3.44
CA VAL A 81 1.01 1.94 2.62
C VAL A 81 1.46 1.50 1.23
N HIS A 82 0.95 2.20 0.22
CA HIS A 82 1.31 1.97 -1.18
C HIS A 82 2.16 3.13 -1.69
N VAL A 83 3.33 2.81 -2.25
CA VAL A 83 4.18 3.79 -2.92
C VAL A 83 3.98 3.60 -4.43
N PRO A 84 3.28 4.54 -5.10
CA PRO A 84 2.98 4.39 -6.52
C PRO A 84 4.17 4.72 -7.41
N GLU A 85 4.08 4.33 -8.67
CA GLU A 85 5.05 4.72 -9.69
C GLU A 85 4.93 6.21 -10.01
N GLY A 86 5.98 6.80 -10.57
CA GLY A 86 5.93 8.12 -11.17
C GLY A 86 6.10 9.28 -10.21
N ARG A 87 6.73 9.07 -9.06
CA ARG A 87 7.04 10.17 -8.12
C ARG A 87 5.81 11.03 -7.82
N LYS A 88 4.80 10.45 -7.20
CA LYS A 88 3.52 11.10 -6.91
C LYS A 88 3.58 12.09 -5.72
N CYS A 89 4.68 12.83 -5.63
CA CYS A 89 4.81 13.90 -4.66
C CYS A 89 4.02 15.15 -5.10
N PHE A 90 3.70 16.00 -4.15
CA PHE A 90 3.05 17.27 -4.43
C PHE A 90 4.12 18.30 -4.81
N SER A 91 4.31 18.50 -6.09
CA SER A 91 5.38 19.39 -6.60
C SER A 91 5.22 20.85 -6.20
N GLY A 92 3.99 21.27 -5.91
CA GLY A 92 3.71 22.62 -5.44
C GLY A 92 3.96 22.85 -3.95
N LEU A 93 4.30 21.79 -3.21
CA LEU A 93 4.57 21.87 -1.78
C LEU A 93 6.06 21.70 -1.49
N SER A 94 6.52 22.24 -0.36
CA SER A 94 7.88 22.02 0.11
C SER A 94 8.12 20.57 0.49
N ILE A 95 9.40 20.20 0.68
CA ILE A 95 9.75 18.86 1.19
C ILE A 95 9.10 18.64 2.55
N ARG A 96 9.18 19.64 3.43
CA ARG A 96 8.56 19.58 4.76
C ARG A 96 7.06 19.28 4.66
N ASP A 97 6.34 20.01 3.81
CA ASP A 97 4.89 19.84 3.67
C ASP A 97 4.53 18.49 3.07
N ASN A 98 5.31 17.97 2.11
CA ASN A 98 5.11 16.64 1.58
C ASN A 98 5.25 15.57 2.67
N LEU A 99 6.26 15.70 3.53
CA LEU A 99 6.45 14.77 4.64
C LEU A 99 5.33 14.88 5.67
N LEU A 100 4.87 16.09 5.96
CA LEU A 100 3.76 16.30 6.90
C LEU A 100 2.46 15.68 6.41
N VAL A 101 2.18 15.72 5.11
CA VAL A 101 1.01 15.05 4.54
C VAL A 101 1.05 13.55 4.81
N GLY A 102 2.24 12.93 4.69
CA GLY A 102 2.41 11.51 5.01
C GLY A 102 2.17 11.17 6.47
N GLY A 103 2.30 12.14 7.35
CA GLY A 103 2.10 11.96 8.78
C GLY A 103 0.76 12.46 9.30
N TYR A 104 -0.25 12.60 8.45
CA TYR A 104 -1.52 13.23 8.85
C TYR A 104 -2.26 12.50 9.99
N LEU A 105 -1.95 11.23 10.23
CA LEU A 105 -2.54 10.46 11.32
C LEU A 105 -1.90 10.75 12.69
N PHE A 106 -0.76 11.43 12.70
CA PHE A 106 -0.03 11.79 13.91
C PHE A 106 -0.20 13.27 14.22
N LYS A 107 -0.05 13.64 15.47
CA LYS A 107 -0.27 15.01 15.91
C LYS A 107 0.85 15.50 16.83
N GLY A 108 1.08 16.84 16.80
CA GLY A 108 1.90 17.54 17.77
C GLY A 108 3.37 17.17 17.77
N ALA A 109 3.92 16.93 18.95
CA ALA A 109 5.36 16.72 19.16
C ALA A 109 5.86 15.44 18.47
N ASP A 110 5.03 14.41 18.38
CA ASP A 110 5.40 13.16 17.73
C ASP A 110 5.62 13.36 16.23
N LEU A 111 4.79 14.19 15.59
CA LEU A 111 4.92 14.50 14.18
C LEU A 111 6.22 15.25 13.88
N GLU A 112 6.56 16.24 14.71
CA GLU A 112 7.80 17.00 14.54
C GLU A 112 9.03 16.12 14.77
N LYS A 113 8.97 15.24 15.75
CA LYS A 113 10.05 14.27 16.03
C LYS A 113 10.27 13.34 14.84
N ASP A 114 9.20 12.81 14.28
CA ASP A 114 9.27 11.93 13.10
C ASP A 114 9.83 12.67 11.90
N LEU A 115 9.45 13.94 11.72
CA LEU A 115 9.96 14.78 10.65
C LEU A 115 11.47 14.96 10.74
N GLN A 116 12.00 15.25 11.94
CA GLN A 116 13.44 15.39 12.16
C GLN A 116 14.17 14.09 11.91
N GLU A 117 13.56 12.97 12.25
CA GLU A 117 14.11 11.65 11.99
C GLU A 117 14.27 11.38 10.49
N GLN A 118 13.30 11.78 9.67
CA GLN A 118 13.38 11.66 8.23
C GLN A 118 14.49 12.55 7.64
N TYR A 119 14.69 13.74 8.17
CA TYR A 119 15.79 14.60 7.74
C TYR A 119 17.15 13.97 8.03
N LYS A 120 17.28 13.23 9.12
CA LYS A 120 18.51 12.50 9.44
C LYS A 120 18.76 11.34 8.49
N ARG A 121 17.70 10.64 8.10
CA ARG A 121 17.81 9.49 7.16
C ARG A 121 18.17 9.94 5.75
N PHE A 122 17.72 11.10 5.34
CA PHE A 122 17.92 11.63 3.99
C PHE A 122 18.51 13.04 4.05
N PRO A 123 19.77 13.15 4.49
CA PRO A 123 20.43 14.46 4.63
C PRO A 123 20.88 14.97 3.25
N ILE A 124 20.15 15.90 2.72
CA ILE A 124 20.50 16.53 1.43
C ILE A 124 20.86 17.97 1.67
#